data_409d087fbaf3b3b1c0c2f51a52664f41
#
_entry.id   409d087fbaf3b3b1c0c2f51a52664f41
#
_cell.length_a   1.000
_cell.length_b   1.000
_cell.length_c   1.000
_cell.angle_alpha   90.00
_cell.angle_beta   90.00
_cell.angle_gamma   90.00
#
_symmetry.space_group_name_H-M   'P 1'
#
loop_
_entity.id
_entity.type
_entity.pdbx_description
1 polymer ?
#
loop_
_entity_poly.entity_id
_entity_poly.type
_entity_poly.pdbx_seq_one_letter_code
_entity_poly.pdbx_strand_id
1 'polypeptide(L)'
;MSTPMSTAKPLPESQLQSPMRALMAGQVPEDIVFPFPEVSAEEQETVSAFLESLRGFARDHIDPARIEREHRIDDGVMRGLADLGIFGMTIPEAYGGYGFSASAYCRVMEEIGTIDASLGILVGGHQSIGMKALLLYGTEEQKKRWLPRLASGEMLAAFALTEPEAGSDAASIRTTADYDEETDTFVLNGNKHWISNGGFAGFFTVFAKDVKLEAKDEHRRITAFAVTKDLGGVVPGKEERKLGLKGSSTVPIELQNVRVPAVNVLGERGQGFKIAVEVLNTGRTSLAAGCLGGSKVMIRLAAEHATQRRQFATRIADFEMIRGKFARMMASTYALESIVYLTSGLVDRGLPDYALEGACCKVFGTEAVWQTINDALQIAGGNGFMEEYPYERALRDSRINMIFEGTNEILRVLVALSGMRDAGEDLKEVGKALKAPLSSLGILSDYAARKFRGYVAPGKLTKTAPELSEEAAIVAKYVGAASNILERVLRKHGKKIIEKEYQQERLANIVMDLYACVAVLSRATSALEKRGREKTQEEVRLARAFVQSAKYRIVGQLKEMDRNVIDSSESRDALHTGISDSAYSRLGYGFHYWE
;
A
#
# COMPACT_ATOMS: atom_id res chain seq x y z
N MET A 1 -20.71 -18.88 9.84
CA MET A 1 -19.38 -18.26 10.13
C MET A 1 -18.31 -19.29 9.77
N SER A 2 -17.89 -19.34 8.51
CA SER A 2 -16.71 -20.12 8.11
C SER A 2 -15.50 -19.19 8.22
N THR A 3 -14.68 -19.41 9.22
CA THR A 3 -13.37 -18.77 9.39
C THR A 3 -12.54 -19.06 8.14
N PRO A 4 -11.83 -18.08 7.56
CA PRO A 4 -10.88 -18.39 6.48
C PRO A 4 -9.85 -19.40 7.00
N MET A 5 -9.39 -20.29 6.12
CA MET A 5 -8.43 -21.38 6.41
C MET A 5 -7.03 -20.89 6.83
N SER A 6 -6.90 -19.75 7.51
CA SER A 6 -5.63 -19.35 8.10
C SER A 6 -5.41 -20.16 9.37
N THR A 7 -4.46 -21.10 9.33
CA THR A 7 -3.97 -21.81 10.51
C THR A 7 -2.98 -20.95 11.31
N ALA A 8 -2.79 -19.70 10.93
CA ALA A 8 -2.00 -18.74 11.68
C ALA A 8 -2.63 -18.55 13.05
N LYS A 9 -1.83 -18.77 14.12
CA LYS A 9 -2.30 -18.62 15.49
C LYS A 9 -2.79 -17.18 15.71
N PRO A 10 -4.05 -16.94 16.10
CA PRO A 10 -4.58 -15.60 16.28
C PRO A 10 -3.77 -14.83 17.32
N LEU A 11 -3.65 -13.53 17.12
CA LEU A 11 -3.04 -12.63 18.09
C LEU A 11 -3.97 -12.51 19.32
N PRO A 12 -3.43 -12.48 20.55
CA PRO A 12 -4.20 -12.15 21.75
C PRO A 12 -4.83 -10.75 21.61
N GLU A 13 -6.06 -10.55 22.12
CA GLU A 13 -6.77 -9.26 22.04
C GLU A 13 -5.94 -8.08 22.60
N SER A 14 -5.13 -8.32 23.65
CA SER A 14 -4.22 -7.32 24.22
C SER A 14 -3.06 -6.91 23.30
N GLN A 15 -2.84 -7.61 22.20
CA GLN A 15 -1.74 -7.37 21.23
C GLN A 15 -2.25 -6.88 19.87
N LEU A 16 -3.54 -6.59 19.70
CA LEU A 16 -4.14 -6.16 18.45
C LEU A 16 -3.86 -4.67 18.12
N GLN A 17 -2.63 -4.21 18.33
CA GLN A 17 -2.21 -2.84 18.02
C GLN A 17 -1.33 -2.80 16.79
N SER A 18 -1.56 -1.80 15.91
CA SER A 18 -0.70 -1.53 14.73
C SER A 18 0.77 -1.40 15.13
N PRO A 19 1.68 -2.20 14.54
CA PRO A 19 3.12 -2.06 14.78
C PRO A 19 3.65 -0.65 14.49
N MET A 20 3.17 0.02 13.45
CA MET A 20 3.63 1.37 13.13
C MET A 20 3.18 2.40 14.17
N ARG A 21 2.00 2.26 14.78
CA ARG A 21 1.58 3.10 15.93
C ARG A 21 2.49 2.89 17.14
N ALA A 22 2.82 1.63 17.43
CA ALA A 22 3.74 1.31 18.53
C ALA A 22 5.14 1.93 18.31
N LEU A 23 5.67 1.87 17.07
CA LEU A 23 6.95 2.49 16.71
C LEU A 23 6.93 4.01 16.91
N MET A 24 5.83 4.69 16.53
CA MET A 24 5.65 6.12 16.81
C MET A 24 5.60 6.44 18.29
N ALA A 25 5.02 5.55 19.10
CA ALA A 25 4.99 5.66 20.55
C ALA A 25 6.35 5.33 21.23
N GLY A 26 7.37 4.97 20.47
CA GLY A 26 8.71 4.65 20.97
C GLY A 26 8.86 3.19 21.42
N GLN A 27 8.00 2.29 20.98
CA GLN A 27 7.98 0.88 21.35
C GLN A 27 8.15 -0.01 20.12
N VAL A 28 8.89 -1.10 20.25
CA VAL A 28 8.92 -2.16 19.26
C VAL A 28 7.99 -3.28 19.74
N PRO A 29 6.92 -3.60 19.00
CA PRO A 29 5.96 -4.63 19.41
C PRO A 29 6.49 -6.02 19.09
N GLU A 30 7.55 -6.48 19.79
CA GLU A 30 8.27 -7.72 19.49
C GLU A 30 7.35 -8.96 19.46
N ASP A 31 6.34 -9.01 20.35
CA ASP A 31 5.42 -10.15 20.44
C ASP A 31 4.48 -10.27 19.24
N ILE A 32 4.31 -9.17 18.50
CA ILE A 32 3.49 -9.13 17.28
C ILE A 32 4.33 -9.48 16.05
N VAL A 33 5.53 -8.89 15.95
CA VAL A 33 6.36 -8.96 14.76
C VAL A 33 7.33 -10.15 14.75
N PHE A 34 7.60 -10.78 15.89
CA PHE A 34 8.40 -12.01 16.00
C PHE A 34 7.56 -13.16 16.59
N PRO A 35 7.72 -14.39 16.06
CA PRO A 35 8.47 -14.73 14.85
C PRO A 35 7.81 -14.16 13.59
N PHE A 36 8.56 -14.08 12.49
CA PHE A 36 8.04 -13.67 11.18
C PHE A 36 6.89 -14.60 10.78
N PRO A 37 5.75 -14.06 10.28
CA PRO A 37 4.58 -14.87 9.95
C PRO A 37 4.88 -15.89 8.85
N GLU A 38 4.23 -17.03 8.92
CA GLU A 38 4.29 -18.10 7.94
C GLU A 38 2.91 -18.56 7.53
N VAL A 39 2.80 -18.94 6.28
CA VAL A 39 1.62 -19.59 5.72
C VAL A 39 1.64 -21.07 6.15
N SER A 40 0.48 -21.68 6.37
CA SER A 40 0.41 -23.10 6.69
C SER A 40 0.98 -23.98 5.59
N ALA A 41 1.47 -25.17 5.94
CA ALA A 41 2.01 -26.10 4.94
C ALA A 41 0.97 -26.49 3.88
N GLU A 42 -0.29 -26.67 4.27
CA GLU A 42 -1.40 -27.01 3.38
C GLU A 42 -1.69 -25.87 2.39
N GLU A 43 -1.79 -24.62 2.89
CA GLU A 43 -2.01 -23.46 2.02
C GLU A 43 -0.80 -23.21 1.12
N GLN A 44 0.42 -23.44 1.63
CA GLN A 44 1.65 -23.33 0.82
C GLN A 44 1.67 -24.34 -0.33
N GLU A 45 1.23 -25.56 -0.12
CA GLU A 45 1.10 -26.59 -1.16
C GLU A 45 0.08 -26.18 -2.22
N THR A 46 -1.11 -25.75 -1.79
CA THR A 46 -2.18 -25.26 -2.66
C THR A 46 -1.73 -24.08 -3.51
N VAL A 47 -1.12 -23.08 -2.89
CA VAL A 47 -0.59 -21.89 -3.60
C VAL A 47 0.53 -22.27 -4.57
N SER A 48 1.40 -23.21 -4.20
CA SER A 48 2.49 -23.68 -5.08
C SER A 48 1.95 -24.34 -6.35
N ALA A 49 0.95 -25.20 -6.24
CA ALA A 49 0.29 -25.84 -7.38
C ALA A 49 -0.45 -24.81 -8.26
N PHE A 50 -1.11 -23.83 -7.63
CA PHE A 50 -1.77 -22.73 -8.31
C PHE A 50 -0.77 -21.88 -9.13
N LEU A 51 0.37 -21.54 -8.53
CA LEU A 51 1.43 -20.78 -9.19
C LEU A 51 2.08 -21.55 -10.36
N GLU A 52 2.25 -22.87 -10.23
CA GLU A 52 2.75 -23.70 -11.32
C GLU A 52 1.80 -23.65 -12.53
N SER A 53 0.49 -23.79 -12.28
CA SER A 53 -0.54 -23.69 -13.30
C SER A 53 -0.56 -22.31 -13.96
N LEU A 54 -0.48 -21.24 -13.15
CA LEU A 54 -0.43 -19.87 -13.65
C LEU A 54 0.81 -19.62 -14.52
N ARG A 55 1.99 -20.09 -14.09
CA ARG A 55 3.24 -19.98 -14.88
C ARG A 55 3.17 -20.72 -16.19
N GLY A 56 2.61 -21.93 -16.19
CA GLY A 56 2.38 -22.72 -17.39
C GLY A 56 1.50 -21.95 -18.38
N PHE A 57 0.34 -21.52 -17.92
CA PHE A 57 -0.59 -20.75 -18.72
C PHE A 57 0.03 -19.43 -19.24
N ALA A 58 0.72 -18.70 -18.39
CA ALA A 58 1.35 -17.43 -18.76
C ALA A 58 2.40 -17.62 -19.87
N ARG A 59 3.25 -18.63 -19.75
CA ARG A 59 4.28 -18.94 -20.76
C ARG A 59 3.67 -19.25 -22.11
N ASP A 60 2.55 -19.97 -22.13
CA ASP A 60 1.99 -20.51 -23.36
C ASP A 60 0.95 -19.56 -24.01
N HIS A 61 0.35 -18.63 -23.26
CA HIS A 61 -0.79 -17.82 -23.72
C HIS A 61 -0.66 -16.30 -23.51
N ILE A 62 0.28 -15.83 -22.69
CA ILE A 62 0.39 -14.40 -22.37
C ILE A 62 1.64 -13.80 -23.04
N ASP A 63 1.42 -12.89 -23.98
CA ASP A 63 2.44 -12.06 -24.61
C ASP A 63 2.29 -10.60 -24.15
N PRO A 64 3.10 -10.14 -23.17
CA PRO A 64 3.04 -8.76 -22.70
C PRO A 64 3.32 -7.70 -23.77
N ALA A 65 4.12 -8.01 -24.79
CA ALA A 65 4.38 -7.09 -25.88
C ALA A 65 3.15 -6.94 -26.80
N ARG A 66 2.38 -8.01 -26.98
CA ARG A 66 1.10 -7.97 -27.70
C ARG A 66 0.06 -7.18 -26.92
N ILE A 67 -0.07 -7.39 -25.61
CA ILE A 67 -0.97 -6.63 -24.72
C ILE A 67 -0.69 -5.13 -24.84
N GLU A 68 0.59 -4.75 -24.84
CA GLU A 68 1.02 -3.35 -25.00
C GLU A 68 0.63 -2.78 -26.37
N ARG A 69 0.87 -3.52 -27.45
CA ARG A 69 0.57 -3.07 -28.83
C ARG A 69 -0.92 -2.97 -29.11
N GLU A 70 -1.70 -3.94 -28.63
CA GLU A 70 -3.15 -4.01 -28.88
C GLU A 70 -3.96 -3.16 -27.89
N HIS A 71 -3.33 -2.66 -26.84
CA HIS A 71 -3.98 -1.89 -25.76
C HIS A 71 -5.14 -2.66 -25.12
N ARG A 72 -5.05 -3.97 -25.03
CA ARG A 72 -6.06 -4.83 -24.41
C ARG A 72 -5.49 -6.18 -24.01
N ILE A 73 -6.09 -6.79 -23.01
CA ILE A 73 -5.92 -8.20 -22.70
C ILE A 73 -6.88 -9.00 -23.58
N ASP A 74 -6.37 -10.02 -24.26
CA ASP A 74 -7.15 -10.86 -25.17
C ASP A 74 -8.24 -11.64 -24.41
N ASP A 75 -9.41 -11.84 -25.04
CA ASP A 75 -10.54 -12.54 -24.42
C ASP A 75 -10.21 -14.03 -24.13
N GLY A 76 -9.27 -14.63 -24.88
CA GLY A 76 -8.75 -15.96 -24.60
C GLY A 76 -7.93 -15.99 -23.30
N VAL A 77 -7.10 -14.97 -23.09
CA VAL A 77 -6.35 -14.80 -21.82
C VAL A 77 -7.32 -14.59 -20.67
N MET A 78 -8.35 -13.74 -20.84
CA MET A 78 -9.37 -13.51 -19.80
C MET A 78 -10.09 -14.81 -19.40
N ARG A 79 -10.51 -15.62 -20.38
CA ARG A 79 -11.15 -16.92 -20.11
C ARG A 79 -10.20 -17.90 -19.42
N GLY A 80 -8.96 -18.02 -19.90
CA GLY A 80 -7.98 -18.90 -19.28
C GLY A 80 -7.65 -18.51 -17.83
N LEU A 81 -7.59 -17.22 -17.52
CA LEU A 81 -7.46 -16.75 -16.12
C LEU A 81 -8.70 -17.10 -15.29
N ALA A 82 -9.91 -17.03 -15.85
CA ALA A 82 -11.15 -17.45 -15.20
C ALA A 82 -11.13 -18.97 -14.93
N ASP A 83 -10.73 -19.77 -15.92
CA ASP A 83 -10.64 -21.24 -15.80
C ASP A 83 -9.60 -21.66 -14.74
N LEU A 84 -8.54 -20.89 -14.55
CA LEU A 84 -7.57 -21.07 -13.46
C LEU A 84 -8.12 -20.63 -12.09
N GLY A 85 -9.26 -19.95 -12.03
CA GLY A 85 -9.86 -19.44 -10.81
C GLY A 85 -9.20 -18.19 -10.25
N ILE A 86 -8.42 -17.46 -11.06
CA ILE A 86 -7.74 -16.21 -10.66
C ILE A 86 -8.71 -15.19 -10.07
N PHE A 87 -9.95 -15.12 -10.57
CA PHE A 87 -10.95 -14.16 -10.11
C PHE A 87 -11.62 -14.54 -8.78
N GLY A 88 -11.45 -15.79 -8.31
CA GLY A 88 -12.03 -16.30 -7.07
C GLY A 88 -11.06 -16.45 -5.90
N MET A 89 -9.81 -16.03 -6.01
CA MET A 89 -8.77 -16.33 -5.02
C MET A 89 -9.16 -15.97 -3.58
N THR A 90 -9.70 -14.77 -3.35
CA THR A 90 -10.06 -14.29 -1.99
C THR A 90 -11.53 -14.54 -1.61
N ILE A 91 -12.32 -15.07 -2.53
CA ILE A 91 -13.72 -15.42 -2.28
C ILE A 91 -13.76 -16.74 -1.51
N PRO A 92 -14.54 -16.86 -0.42
CA PRO A 92 -14.68 -18.11 0.32
C PRO A 92 -15.17 -19.27 -0.55
N GLU A 93 -14.75 -20.48 -0.23
CA GLU A 93 -15.14 -21.73 -0.93
C GLU A 93 -16.65 -21.91 -1.01
N ALA A 94 -17.38 -21.50 0.04
CA ALA A 94 -18.85 -21.55 0.07
C ALA A 94 -19.52 -20.77 -1.08
N TYR A 95 -18.78 -19.87 -1.74
CA TYR A 95 -19.23 -19.10 -2.90
C TYR A 95 -18.43 -19.42 -4.17
N GLY A 96 -17.70 -20.54 -4.19
CA GLY A 96 -16.98 -21.03 -5.36
C GLY A 96 -15.58 -20.43 -5.56
N GLY A 97 -15.00 -19.79 -4.56
CA GLY A 97 -13.63 -19.29 -4.58
C GLY A 97 -12.64 -20.25 -3.90
N TYR A 98 -11.39 -19.79 -3.71
CA TYR A 98 -10.34 -20.54 -3.02
C TYR A 98 -10.20 -20.18 -1.54
N GLY A 99 -10.75 -19.06 -1.08
CA GLY A 99 -10.61 -18.59 0.29
C GLY A 99 -9.17 -18.29 0.72
N PHE A 100 -8.29 -17.92 -0.21
CA PHE A 100 -6.89 -17.64 0.09
C PHE A 100 -6.73 -16.57 1.16
N SER A 101 -5.76 -16.79 2.05
CA SER A 101 -5.31 -15.80 3.03
C SER A 101 -4.73 -14.56 2.36
N ALA A 102 -4.54 -13.48 3.11
CA ALA A 102 -3.90 -12.27 2.58
C ALA A 102 -2.47 -12.55 2.09
N SER A 103 -1.73 -13.41 2.79
CA SER A 103 -0.37 -13.81 2.41
C SER A 103 -0.35 -14.65 1.13
N ALA A 104 -1.27 -15.61 1.00
CA ALA A 104 -1.43 -16.42 -0.22
C ALA A 104 -1.81 -15.55 -1.41
N TYR A 105 -2.77 -14.65 -1.23
CA TYR A 105 -3.16 -13.69 -2.27
C TYR A 105 -2.00 -12.79 -2.70
N CYS A 106 -1.25 -12.22 -1.74
CA CYS A 106 -0.06 -11.43 -2.05
C CYS A 106 0.99 -12.26 -2.83
N ARG A 107 1.14 -13.55 -2.52
CA ARG A 107 2.08 -14.41 -3.25
C ARG A 107 1.68 -14.60 -4.71
N VAL A 108 0.38 -14.72 -5.00
CA VAL A 108 -0.10 -14.79 -6.38
C VAL A 108 0.03 -13.43 -7.09
N MET A 109 -0.28 -12.32 -6.40
CA MET A 109 -0.10 -10.98 -6.96
C MET A 109 1.37 -10.66 -7.26
N GLU A 110 2.30 -11.13 -6.43
CA GLU A 110 3.74 -11.07 -6.71
C GLU A 110 4.07 -11.80 -8.02
N GLU A 111 3.55 -13.01 -8.21
CA GLU A 111 3.77 -13.78 -9.43
C GLU A 111 3.19 -13.07 -10.66
N ILE A 112 1.97 -12.55 -10.57
CA ILE A 112 1.33 -11.78 -11.65
C ILE A 112 2.20 -10.56 -12.01
N GLY A 113 2.79 -9.90 -11.02
CA GLY A 113 3.74 -8.80 -11.21
C GLY A 113 5.02 -9.18 -11.96
N THR A 114 5.35 -10.48 -12.04
CA THR A 114 6.46 -10.98 -12.87
C THR A 114 6.06 -11.19 -14.33
N ILE A 115 4.76 -11.29 -14.62
CA ILE A 115 4.20 -11.61 -15.95
C ILE A 115 3.89 -10.32 -16.70
N ASP A 116 2.90 -9.56 -16.22
CA ASP A 116 2.48 -8.30 -16.83
C ASP A 116 1.77 -7.39 -15.83
N ALA A 117 2.08 -6.10 -15.86
CA ALA A 117 1.53 -5.13 -14.93
C ALA A 117 0.03 -4.85 -15.17
N SER A 118 -0.44 -4.91 -16.43
CA SER A 118 -1.86 -4.71 -16.76
C SER A 118 -2.74 -5.85 -16.21
N LEU A 119 -2.21 -7.08 -16.19
CA LEU A 119 -2.88 -8.21 -15.51
C LEU A 119 -2.98 -7.98 -14.00
N GLY A 120 -1.95 -7.39 -13.40
CA GLY A 120 -1.98 -7.01 -11.98
C GLY A 120 -3.11 -6.02 -11.68
N ILE A 121 -3.35 -5.05 -12.57
CA ILE A 121 -4.47 -4.10 -12.44
C ILE A 121 -5.82 -4.77 -12.67
N LEU A 122 -5.94 -5.64 -13.65
CA LEU A 122 -7.16 -6.40 -13.89
C LEU A 122 -7.60 -7.19 -12.65
N VAL A 123 -6.69 -8.01 -12.11
CA VAL A 123 -6.97 -8.89 -10.97
C VAL A 123 -7.13 -8.09 -9.68
N GLY A 124 -6.25 -7.12 -9.41
CA GLY A 124 -6.33 -6.25 -8.25
C GLY A 124 -7.59 -5.38 -8.26
N GLY A 125 -7.93 -4.80 -9.42
CA GLY A 125 -9.16 -4.02 -9.62
C GLY A 125 -10.43 -4.82 -9.36
N HIS A 126 -10.42 -6.10 -9.66
CA HIS A 126 -11.52 -7.02 -9.38
C HIS A 126 -11.55 -7.44 -7.91
N GLN A 127 -10.49 -8.05 -7.39
CA GLN A 127 -10.48 -8.71 -6.09
C GLN A 127 -10.13 -7.80 -4.91
N SER A 128 -9.10 -6.95 -5.08
CA SER A 128 -8.60 -6.14 -3.97
C SER A 128 -9.52 -4.99 -3.61
N ILE A 129 -10.22 -4.41 -4.61
CA ILE A 129 -11.06 -3.23 -4.41
C ILE A 129 -12.48 -3.40 -4.98
N GLY A 130 -12.65 -3.93 -6.18
CA GLY A 130 -13.93 -3.96 -6.90
C GLY A 130 -15.06 -4.69 -6.16
N MET A 131 -14.79 -5.90 -5.69
CA MET A 131 -15.76 -6.70 -4.95
C MET A 131 -15.51 -6.72 -3.42
N LYS A 132 -14.42 -6.12 -2.95
CA LYS A 132 -14.01 -6.24 -1.54
C LYS A 132 -15.04 -5.67 -0.57
N ALA A 133 -15.73 -4.59 -0.96
CA ALA A 133 -16.82 -4.04 -0.14
C ALA A 133 -17.96 -5.05 0.06
N LEU A 134 -18.31 -5.82 -0.98
CA LEU A 134 -19.30 -6.91 -0.89
C LEU A 134 -18.83 -8.03 0.06
N LEU A 135 -17.54 -8.41 -0.01
CA LEU A 135 -16.98 -9.43 0.89
C LEU A 135 -17.02 -9.00 2.36
N LEU A 136 -16.67 -7.73 2.64
CA LEU A 136 -16.54 -7.21 4.01
C LEU A 136 -17.90 -6.81 4.62
N TYR A 137 -18.79 -6.24 3.83
CA TYR A 137 -19.99 -5.54 4.31
C TYR A 137 -21.30 -6.02 3.69
N GLY A 138 -21.24 -6.91 2.69
CA GLY A 138 -22.44 -7.48 2.09
C GLY A 138 -23.21 -8.39 3.05
N THR A 139 -24.54 -8.39 2.94
CA THR A 139 -25.40 -9.40 3.60
C THR A 139 -25.15 -10.77 2.98
N GLU A 140 -25.60 -11.82 3.65
CA GLU A 140 -25.47 -13.19 3.12
C GLU A 140 -26.24 -13.38 1.80
N GLU A 141 -27.39 -12.69 1.64
CA GLU A 141 -28.18 -12.68 0.41
C GLU A 141 -27.43 -12.00 -0.73
N GLN A 142 -26.80 -10.85 -0.46
CA GLN A 142 -25.97 -10.13 -1.43
C GLN A 142 -24.76 -10.99 -1.85
N LYS A 143 -24.08 -11.62 -0.88
CA LYS A 143 -22.93 -12.49 -1.14
C LYS A 143 -23.34 -13.70 -2.01
N LYS A 144 -24.42 -14.40 -1.64
CA LYS A 144 -24.95 -15.55 -2.42
C LYS A 144 -25.35 -15.14 -3.84
N ARG A 145 -25.85 -13.93 -4.02
CA ARG A 145 -26.31 -13.44 -5.32
C ARG A 145 -25.15 -13.14 -6.28
N TRP A 146 -24.05 -12.57 -5.80
CA TRP A 146 -23.03 -12.04 -6.70
C TRP A 146 -21.66 -12.74 -6.60
N LEU A 147 -21.24 -13.22 -5.41
CA LEU A 147 -19.91 -13.81 -5.27
C LEU A 147 -19.66 -15.02 -6.17
N PRO A 148 -20.59 -15.96 -6.41
CA PRO A 148 -20.32 -17.07 -7.32
C PRO A 148 -20.00 -16.64 -8.74
N ARG A 149 -20.70 -15.63 -9.27
CA ARG A 149 -20.47 -15.09 -10.60
C ARG A 149 -19.18 -14.29 -10.70
N LEU A 150 -18.79 -13.63 -9.60
CA LEU A 150 -17.52 -12.93 -9.48
C LEU A 150 -16.34 -13.90 -9.35
N ALA A 151 -16.51 -14.99 -8.61
CA ALA A 151 -15.50 -16.03 -8.44
C ALA A 151 -15.17 -16.76 -9.73
N SER A 152 -16.19 -17.08 -10.53
CA SER A 152 -16.01 -17.75 -11.82
C SER A 152 -15.47 -16.84 -12.94
N GLY A 153 -15.44 -15.51 -12.72
CA GLY A 153 -15.11 -14.55 -13.77
C GLY A 153 -16.22 -14.32 -14.81
N GLU A 154 -17.41 -14.93 -14.63
CA GLU A 154 -18.61 -14.62 -15.45
C GLU A 154 -18.92 -13.12 -15.39
N MET A 155 -18.67 -12.52 -14.25
CA MET A 155 -18.85 -11.10 -13.99
C MET A 155 -17.60 -10.52 -13.32
N LEU A 156 -17.07 -9.43 -13.85
CA LEU A 156 -15.95 -8.74 -13.23
C LEU A 156 -16.41 -7.50 -12.47
N ALA A 157 -15.64 -7.14 -11.44
CA ALA A 157 -15.94 -6.02 -10.57
C ALA A 157 -15.05 -4.80 -10.85
N ALA A 158 -15.62 -3.61 -10.61
CA ALA A 158 -14.93 -2.33 -10.62
C ALA A 158 -15.25 -1.51 -9.36
N PHE A 159 -14.33 -0.62 -8.99
CA PHE A 159 -14.44 0.28 -7.84
C PHE A 159 -14.65 1.72 -8.32
N ALA A 160 -15.84 2.26 -8.13
CA ALA A 160 -16.28 3.55 -8.69
C ALA A 160 -16.37 4.63 -7.59
N LEU A 161 -15.21 5.11 -7.13
CA LEU A 161 -15.10 6.19 -6.13
C LEU A 161 -14.73 7.52 -6.77
N THR A 162 -13.62 7.55 -7.51
CA THR A 162 -12.98 8.76 -8.05
C THR A 162 -13.90 9.50 -9.03
N GLU A 163 -13.87 10.83 -8.96
CA GLU A 163 -14.59 11.75 -9.85
C GLU A 163 -13.63 12.78 -10.45
N PRO A 164 -14.02 13.52 -11.52
CA PRO A 164 -13.14 14.51 -12.14
C PRO A 164 -12.55 15.53 -11.17
N GLU A 165 -13.31 15.91 -10.13
CA GLU A 165 -12.92 16.93 -9.14
C GLU A 165 -12.62 16.35 -7.76
N ALA A 166 -12.72 15.01 -7.57
CA ALA A 166 -12.52 14.33 -6.29
C ALA A 166 -11.65 13.09 -6.46
N GLY A 167 -10.33 13.29 -6.44
CA GLY A 167 -9.31 12.23 -6.40
C GLY A 167 -8.78 12.02 -4.98
N SER A 168 -7.77 12.79 -4.57
CA SER A 168 -7.19 12.73 -3.22
C SER A 168 -8.19 13.15 -2.14
N ASP A 169 -9.04 14.13 -2.41
CA ASP A 169 -10.16 14.51 -1.56
C ASP A 169 -11.41 13.68 -1.89
N ALA A 170 -11.36 12.39 -1.56
CA ALA A 170 -12.44 11.45 -1.86
C ALA A 170 -13.74 11.71 -1.09
N ALA A 171 -13.73 12.56 -0.06
CA ALA A 171 -14.95 12.98 0.63
C ALA A 171 -15.77 14.02 -0.15
N SER A 172 -15.13 14.71 -1.10
CA SER A 172 -15.73 15.77 -1.90
C SER A 172 -16.42 15.26 -3.18
N ILE A 173 -16.71 13.96 -3.31
CA ILE A 173 -17.47 13.41 -4.45
C ILE A 173 -18.81 14.13 -4.61
N ARG A 174 -19.27 14.23 -5.85
CA ARG A 174 -20.52 14.94 -6.21
C ARG A 174 -21.63 14.01 -6.72
N THR A 175 -21.32 12.77 -7.07
CA THR A 175 -22.33 11.75 -7.39
C THR A 175 -23.36 11.68 -6.27
N THR A 176 -24.65 11.80 -6.61
CA THR A 176 -25.76 11.80 -5.67
C THR A 176 -26.48 10.45 -5.66
N ALA A 177 -27.07 10.12 -4.52
CA ALA A 177 -28.04 9.05 -4.35
C ALA A 177 -29.26 9.64 -3.67
N ASP A 178 -30.38 9.75 -4.39
CA ASP A 178 -31.65 10.25 -3.89
C ASP A 178 -32.57 9.07 -3.57
N TYR A 179 -32.95 8.94 -2.31
CA TYR A 179 -33.79 7.83 -1.85
C TYR A 179 -35.27 8.11 -2.11
N ASP A 180 -35.89 7.23 -2.88
CA ASP A 180 -37.33 7.23 -3.17
C ASP A 180 -38.01 6.22 -2.22
N GLU A 181 -38.75 6.76 -1.25
CA GLU A 181 -39.45 5.98 -0.21
C GLU A 181 -40.60 5.13 -0.77
N GLU A 182 -41.24 5.57 -1.86
CA GLU A 182 -42.38 4.85 -2.44
C GLU A 182 -41.96 3.58 -3.14
N THR A 183 -40.78 3.59 -3.77
CA THR A 183 -40.26 2.46 -4.53
C THR A 183 -39.14 1.69 -3.80
N ASP A 184 -38.75 2.12 -2.60
CA ASP A 184 -37.60 1.59 -1.84
C ASP A 184 -36.33 1.49 -2.70
N THR A 185 -36.04 2.56 -3.47
CA THR A 185 -34.89 2.64 -4.37
C THR A 185 -34.10 3.92 -4.18
N PHE A 186 -32.82 3.86 -4.51
CA PHE A 186 -31.98 5.06 -4.68
C PHE A 186 -31.85 5.37 -6.16
N VAL A 187 -31.97 6.64 -6.54
CA VAL A 187 -31.68 7.13 -7.88
C VAL A 187 -30.28 7.75 -7.88
N LEU A 188 -29.34 7.09 -8.56
CA LEU A 188 -27.96 7.56 -8.63
C LEU A 188 -27.72 8.37 -9.89
N ASN A 189 -27.10 9.55 -9.72
CA ASN A 189 -26.68 10.44 -10.80
C ASN A 189 -25.28 10.99 -10.55
N GLY A 190 -24.42 10.98 -11.57
CA GLY A 190 -23.08 11.54 -11.49
C GLY A 190 -22.09 10.94 -12.47
N ASN A 191 -20.81 11.35 -12.32
CA ASN A 191 -19.74 10.95 -13.22
C ASN A 191 -18.57 10.41 -12.40
N LYS A 192 -18.16 9.18 -12.68
CA LYS A 192 -16.95 8.55 -12.13
C LYS A 192 -15.83 8.60 -13.16
N HIS A 193 -14.59 8.71 -12.70
CA HIS A 193 -13.45 8.91 -13.59
C HIS A 193 -12.33 7.91 -13.30
N TRP A 194 -11.63 7.50 -14.37
CA TRP A 194 -10.53 6.52 -14.32
C TRP A 194 -10.89 5.19 -13.64
N ILE A 195 -12.05 4.63 -13.97
CA ILE A 195 -12.51 3.38 -13.37
C ILE A 195 -11.84 2.18 -14.04
N SER A 196 -10.92 1.55 -13.33
CA SER A 196 -10.28 0.30 -13.77
C SER A 196 -11.33 -0.80 -13.91
N ASN A 197 -11.18 -1.65 -14.94
CA ASN A 197 -12.13 -2.67 -15.35
C ASN A 197 -13.50 -2.14 -15.81
N GLY A 198 -13.74 -0.82 -15.75
CA GLY A 198 -15.05 -0.22 -16.00
C GLY A 198 -15.62 -0.50 -17.39
N GLY A 199 -14.78 -0.71 -18.40
CA GLY A 199 -15.22 -0.97 -19.77
C GLY A 199 -15.97 -2.31 -19.94
N PHE A 200 -15.65 -3.31 -19.12
CA PHE A 200 -16.23 -4.65 -19.18
C PHE A 200 -16.85 -5.16 -17.87
N ALA A 201 -16.73 -4.42 -16.77
CA ALA A 201 -17.29 -4.81 -15.48
C ALA A 201 -18.82 -4.97 -15.56
N GLY A 202 -19.32 -6.03 -14.92
CA GLY A 202 -20.74 -6.26 -14.68
C GLY A 202 -21.22 -5.83 -13.30
N PHE A 203 -20.27 -5.67 -12.36
CA PHE A 203 -20.51 -5.26 -10.97
C PHE A 203 -19.66 -4.05 -10.61
N PHE A 204 -20.27 -3.03 -10.00
CA PHE A 204 -19.61 -1.81 -9.58
C PHE A 204 -19.89 -1.57 -8.09
N THR A 205 -18.84 -1.42 -7.29
CA THR A 205 -18.96 -0.79 -5.97
C THR A 205 -18.95 0.71 -6.18
N VAL A 206 -20.13 1.34 -6.07
CA VAL A 206 -20.33 2.78 -6.31
C VAL A 206 -20.48 3.52 -4.99
N PHE A 207 -19.79 4.65 -4.87
CA PHE A 207 -19.92 5.55 -3.72
C PHE A 207 -20.64 6.82 -4.17
N ALA A 208 -21.68 7.21 -3.44
CA ALA A 208 -22.47 8.40 -3.73
C ALA A 208 -22.88 9.12 -2.45
N LYS A 209 -23.09 10.44 -2.53
CA LYS A 209 -23.69 11.24 -1.45
C LYS A 209 -25.18 10.94 -1.36
N ASP A 210 -25.62 10.39 -0.25
CA ASP A 210 -27.02 10.23 0.08
C ASP A 210 -27.60 11.59 0.46
N VAL A 211 -28.43 12.14 -0.42
CA VAL A 211 -28.95 13.51 -0.28
C VAL A 211 -29.99 13.67 0.84
N LYS A 212 -30.57 12.56 1.31
CA LYS A 212 -31.50 12.54 2.44
C LYS A 212 -30.81 12.46 3.80
N LEU A 213 -29.48 12.16 3.84
CA LEU A 213 -28.75 12.11 5.10
C LEU A 213 -28.33 13.51 5.56
N GLU A 214 -28.87 13.91 6.72
CA GLU A 214 -28.46 15.13 7.42
C GLU A 214 -27.28 14.79 8.35
N ALA A 215 -26.05 15.02 7.90
CA ALA A 215 -24.85 14.88 8.72
C ALA A 215 -23.97 16.14 8.59
N LYS A 216 -23.44 16.61 9.74
CA LYS A 216 -22.47 17.72 9.78
C LYS A 216 -21.11 17.32 9.17
N ASP A 217 -20.80 16.04 9.20
CA ASP A 217 -19.58 15.45 8.65
C ASP A 217 -19.89 14.92 7.25
N GLU A 218 -19.29 15.50 6.23
CA GLU A 218 -19.45 15.09 4.82
C GLU A 218 -19.12 13.60 4.60
N HIS A 219 -18.16 13.05 5.36
CA HIS A 219 -17.84 11.62 5.29
C HIS A 219 -19.03 10.72 5.64
N ARG A 220 -19.90 11.17 6.52
CA ARG A 220 -21.11 10.45 6.95
C ARG A 220 -22.31 10.61 6.02
N ARG A 221 -22.13 11.31 4.92
CA ARG A 221 -23.14 11.43 3.86
C ARG A 221 -22.91 10.46 2.71
N ILE A 222 -21.75 9.80 2.66
CA ILE A 222 -21.38 8.87 1.59
C ILE A 222 -21.90 7.47 1.93
N THR A 223 -22.62 6.88 0.98
CA THR A 223 -23.12 5.50 1.04
C THR A 223 -22.50 4.67 -0.07
N ALA A 224 -22.24 3.39 0.19
CA ALA A 224 -21.71 2.43 -0.76
C ALA A 224 -22.82 1.54 -1.33
N PHE A 225 -22.81 1.32 -2.64
CA PHE A 225 -23.84 0.58 -3.35
C PHE A 225 -23.25 -0.52 -4.22
N ALA A 226 -23.89 -1.69 -4.23
CA ALA A 226 -23.70 -2.72 -5.24
C ALA A 226 -24.56 -2.37 -6.47
N VAL A 227 -23.91 -1.92 -7.53
CA VAL A 227 -24.58 -1.52 -8.77
C VAL A 227 -24.18 -2.50 -9.87
N THR A 228 -25.16 -3.11 -10.52
CA THR A 228 -24.93 -4.02 -11.64
C THR A 228 -25.37 -3.39 -12.96
N LYS A 229 -24.71 -3.76 -14.06
CA LYS A 229 -24.96 -3.15 -15.38
C LYS A 229 -26.39 -3.36 -15.89
N ASP A 230 -27.04 -4.43 -15.46
CA ASP A 230 -28.43 -4.78 -15.80
C ASP A 230 -29.48 -3.86 -15.16
N LEU A 231 -29.12 -3.05 -14.15
CA LEU A 231 -30.00 -2.01 -13.62
C LEU A 231 -30.28 -0.87 -14.61
N GLY A 232 -29.50 -0.78 -15.72
CA GLY A 232 -29.58 0.30 -16.68
C GLY A 232 -28.98 1.62 -16.16
N GLY A 233 -28.73 2.54 -17.08
CA GLY A 233 -28.19 3.86 -16.74
C GLY A 233 -26.72 3.92 -16.32
N VAL A 234 -26.00 2.78 -16.29
CA VAL A 234 -24.55 2.73 -16.11
C VAL A 234 -23.89 2.77 -17.50
N VAL A 235 -23.28 3.89 -17.83
CA VAL A 235 -22.75 4.15 -19.18
C VAL A 235 -21.23 4.28 -19.14
N PRO A 236 -20.46 3.23 -19.50
CA PRO A 236 -19.02 3.35 -19.66
C PRO A 236 -18.67 4.25 -20.85
N GLY A 237 -17.72 5.15 -20.65
CA GLY A 237 -17.16 5.96 -21.74
C GLY A 237 -16.08 5.23 -22.54
N LYS A 238 -15.29 6.02 -23.27
CA LYS A 238 -14.18 5.49 -24.08
C LYS A 238 -12.98 5.13 -23.20
N GLU A 239 -12.22 4.12 -23.65
CA GLU A 239 -10.94 3.76 -23.03
C GLU A 239 -9.96 4.93 -23.02
N GLU A 240 -9.35 5.17 -21.86
CA GLU A 240 -8.36 6.23 -21.68
C GLU A 240 -7.03 5.91 -22.38
N ARG A 241 -6.43 6.91 -23.01
CA ARG A 241 -5.06 6.81 -23.53
C ARG A 241 -4.07 7.12 -22.41
N LYS A 242 -3.27 6.13 -22.04
CA LYS A 242 -2.40 6.19 -20.85
C LYS A 242 -0.92 6.14 -21.23
N LEU A 243 -0.06 6.61 -20.32
CA LEU A 243 1.39 6.50 -20.44
C LEU A 243 1.84 5.03 -20.48
N GLY A 244 1.32 4.23 -19.56
CA GLY A 244 1.57 2.79 -19.39
C GLY A 244 0.30 2.04 -18.99
N LEU A 245 0.43 0.76 -18.63
CA LEU A 245 -0.68 -0.15 -18.30
C LEU A 245 -1.72 -0.17 -19.43
N LYS A 246 -1.25 -0.16 -20.66
CA LYS A 246 -2.14 0.03 -21.83
C LYS A 246 -3.13 -1.12 -22.00
N GLY A 247 -2.77 -2.33 -21.53
CA GLY A 247 -3.66 -3.49 -21.56
C GLY A 247 -4.81 -3.45 -20.58
N SER A 248 -4.73 -2.63 -19.51
CA SER A 248 -5.81 -2.52 -18.53
C SER A 248 -6.91 -1.58 -19.00
N SER A 249 -8.18 -2.00 -18.91
CA SER A 249 -9.33 -1.13 -19.15
C SER A 249 -9.39 -0.03 -18.10
N THR A 250 -9.57 1.20 -18.53
CA THR A 250 -9.76 2.37 -17.67
C THR A 250 -10.66 3.35 -18.38
N VAL A 251 -11.86 3.59 -17.85
CA VAL A 251 -12.88 4.41 -18.49
C VAL A 251 -13.56 5.37 -17.49
N PRO A 252 -14.13 6.48 -17.94
CA PRO A 252 -15.13 7.20 -17.17
C PRO A 252 -16.44 6.40 -17.14
N ILE A 253 -17.23 6.54 -16.07
CA ILE A 253 -18.56 5.94 -15.93
C ILE A 253 -19.55 7.06 -15.66
N GLU A 254 -20.55 7.21 -16.51
CA GLU A 254 -21.69 8.07 -16.27
C GLU A 254 -22.84 7.27 -15.65
N LEU A 255 -23.43 7.81 -14.59
CA LEU A 255 -24.62 7.26 -13.93
C LEU A 255 -25.80 8.15 -14.27
N GLN A 256 -26.75 7.62 -15.05
CA GLN A 256 -27.91 8.34 -15.59
C GLN A 256 -29.19 7.76 -14.99
N ASN A 257 -29.68 8.34 -13.90
CA ASN A 257 -30.90 7.90 -13.18
C ASN A 257 -30.89 6.40 -12.85
N VAL A 258 -29.74 5.87 -12.40
CA VAL A 258 -29.60 4.45 -12.07
C VAL A 258 -30.45 4.13 -10.84
N ARG A 259 -31.50 3.31 -11.02
CA ARG A 259 -32.39 2.90 -9.94
C ARG A 259 -31.82 1.70 -9.21
N VAL A 260 -31.30 1.92 -8.02
CA VAL A 260 -30.65 0.92 -7.18
C VAL A 260 -31.57 0.56 -6.02
N PRO A 261 -32.07 -0.69 -5.92
CA PRO A 261 -32.85 -1.13 -4.78
C PRO A 261 -32.13 -0.91 -3.45
N ALA A 262 -32.85 -0.51 -2.40
CA ALA A 262 -32.23 -0.24 -1.10
C ALA A 262 -31.49 -1.47 -0.53
N VAL A 263 -31.95 -2.68 -0.86
CA VAL A 263 -31.26 -3.94 -0.50
C VAL A 263 -29.88 -4.11 -1.14
N ASN A 264 -29.48 -3.24 -2.08
CA ASN A 264 -28.15 -3.23 -2.69
C ASN A 264 -27.17 -2.27 -1.98
N VAL A 265 -27.58 -1.61 -0.88
CA VAL A 265 -26.64 -0.86 -0.04
C VAL A 265 -25.64 -1.82 0.59
N LEU A 266 -24.36 -1.51 0.52
CA LEU A 266 -23.28 -2.26 1.15
C LEU A 266 -22.98 -1.65 2.53
N GLY A 267 -23.15 -2.44 3.59
CA GLY A 267 -23.10 -1.95 4.97
C GLY A 267 -24.30 -1.08 5.30
N GLU A 268 -24.07 0.06 5.97
CA GLU A 268 -25.12 0.98 6.39
C GLU A 268 -25.03 2.30 5.61
N ARG A 269 -26.18 2.99 5.48
CA ARG A 269 -26.23 4.34 4.92
C ARG A 269 -25.31 5.29 5.69
N GLY A 270 -24.52 6.07 4.97
CA GLY A 270 -23.58 7.02 5.57
C GLY A 270 -22.24 6.41 6.01
N GLN A 271 -22.02 5.10 5.82
CA GLN A 271 -20.74 4.45 6.13
C GLN A 271 -19.83 4.27 4.89
N GLY A 272 -20.23 4.73 3.73
CA GLY A 272 -19.52 4.49 2.47
C GLY A 272 -18.07 4.98 2.48
N PHE A 273 -17.77 6.13 3.10
CA PHE A 273 -16.39 6.61 3.19
C PHE A 273 -15.49 5.68 4.01
N LYS A 274 -15.99 5.20 5.16
CA LYS A 274 -15.28 4.20 5.98
C LYS A 274 -15.02 2.94 5.17
N ILE A 275 -16.03 2.42 4.49
CA ILE A 275 -15.94 1.23 3.62
C ILE A 275 -14.88 1.44 2.53
N ALA A 276 -14.89 2.60 1.86
CA ALA A 276 -13.90 2.92 0.83
C ALA A 276 -12.46 2.85 1.36
N VAL A 277 -12.19 3.46 2.52
CA VAL A 277 -10.85 3.47 3.13
C VAL A 277 -10.40 2.06 3.53
N GLU A 278 -11.28 1.26 4.12
CA GLU A 278 -10.95 -0.10 4.55
C GLU A 278 -10.70 -1.03 3.34
N VAL A 279 -11.47 -0.91 2.29
CA VAL A 279 -11.24 -1.64 1.03
C VAL A 279 -9.87 -1.32 0.44
N LEU A 280 -9.48 -0.04 0.40
CA LEU A 280 -8.20 0.39 -0.16
C LEU A 280 -6.99 -0.17 0.60
N ASN A 281 -7.10 -0.52 1.89
CA ASN A 281 -5.98 -1.11 2.63
C ASN A 281 -5.55 -2.46 2.05
N THR A 282 -6.50 -3.29 1.58
CA THR A 282 -6.19 -4.55 0.89
C THR A 282 -5.51 -4.28 -0.46
N GLY A 283 -6.03 -3.33 -1.24
CA GLY A 283 -5.46 -2.94 -2.53
C GLY A 283 -4.01 -2.50 -2.42
N ARG A 284 -3.68 -1.69 -1.42
CA ARG A 284 -2.32 -1.17 -1.17
C ARG A 284 -1.30 -2.28 -0.91
N THR A 285 -1.66 -3.29 -0.13
CA THR A 285 -0.75 -4.40 0.19
C THR A 285 -0.53 -5.31 -1.02
N SER A 286 -1.57 -5.64 -1.77
CA SER A 286 -1.48 -6.46 -2.99
C SER A 286 -0.76 -5.74 -4.14
N LEU A 287 -0.93 -4.42 -4.27
CA LEU A 287 -0.16 -3.60 -5.20
C LEU A 287 1.35 -3.68 -4.90
N ALA A 288 1.71 -3.58 -3.62
CA ALA A 288 3.10 -3.70 -3.19
C ALA A 288 3.68 -5.09 -3.51
N ALA A 289 2.88 -6.15 -3.41
CA ALA A 289 3.27 -7.49 -3.84
C ALA A 289 3.51 -7.56 -5.36
N GLY A 290 2.67 -6.93 -6.18
CA GLY A 290 2.92 -6.79 -7.62
C GLY A 290 4.21 -6.03 -7.92
N CYS A 291 4.48 -4.95 -7.20
CA CYS A 291 5.74 -4.19 -7.29
C CYS A 291 6.97 -5.05 -6.92
N LEU A 292 6.83 -5.94 -5.94
CA LEU A 292 7.87 -6.89 -5.55
C LEU A 292 8.21 -7.85 -6.72
N GLY A 293 7.20 -8.42 -7.37
CA GLY A 293 7.36 -9.27 -8.55
C GLY A 293 8.11 -8.53 -9.67
N GLY A 294 7.66 -7.34 -10.02
CA GLY A 294 8.31 -6.48 -11.01
C GLY A 294 9.77 -6.16 -10.67
N SER A 295 10.07 -5.88 -9.38
CA SER A 295 11.44 -5.63 -8.92
C SER A 295 12.34 -6.85 -9.14
N LYS A 296 11.87 -8.05 -8.81
CA LYS A 296 12.62 -9.30 -8.99
C LYS A 296 12.96 -9.55 -10.46
N VAL A 297 12.02 -9.31 -11.37
CA VAL A 297 12.25 -9.44 -12.82
C VAL A 297 13.29 -8.44 -13.31
N MET A 298 13.18 -7.19 -12.92
CA MET A 298 14.12 -6.14 -13.34
C MET A 298 15.54 -6.40 -12.85
N ILE A 299 15.69 -6.86 -11.61
CA ILE A 299 17.00 -7.26 -11.06
C ILE A 299 17.60 -8.40 -11.89
N ARG A 300 16.81 -9.43 -12.21
CA ARG A 300 17.26 -10.57 -13.00
C ARG A 300 17.73 -10.14 -14.39
N LEU A 301 16.91 -9.40 -15.11
CA LEU A 301 17.24 -8.91 -16.46
C LEU A 301 18.49 -8.01 -16.46
N ALA A 302 18.60 -7.10 -15.49
CA ALA A 302 19.78 -6.26 -15.34
C ALA A 302 21.05 -7.09 -15.04
N ALA A 303 20.93 -8.14 -14.21
CA ALA A 303 22.05 -9.01 -13.87
C ALA A 303 22.51 -9.85 -15.07
N GLU A 304 21.58 -10.41 -15.84
CA GLU A 304 21.86 -11.11 -17.09
C GLU A 304 22.62 -10.20 -18.06
N HIS A 305 22.12 -8.97 -18.28
CA HIS A 305 22.78 -7.99 -19.14
C HIS A 305 24.17 -7.61 -18.60
N ALA A 306 24.28 -7.26 -17.33
CA ALA A 306 25.53 -6.76 -16.75
C ALA A 306 26.65 -7.80 -16.74
N THR A 307 26.33 -9.10 -16.59
CA THR A 307 27.31 -10.19 -16.59
C THR A 307 27.80 -10.55 -17.98
N GLN A 308 27.01 -10.30 -19.03
CA GLN A 308 27.36 -10.59 -20.41
C GLN A 308 28.02 -9.40 -21.11
N ARG A 309 27.53 -8.17 -20.88
CA ARG A 309 28.02 -6.97 -21.55
C ARG A 309 29.43 -6.59 -21.11
N ARG A 310 30.32 -6.41 -22.09
CA ARG A 310 31.70 -5.95 -21.85
C ARG A 310 31.91 -4.54 -22.42
N GLN A 311 32.56 -3.69 -21.66
CA GLN A 311 33.08 -2.39 -22.06
C GLN A 311 34.43 -2.16 -21.35
N PHE A 312 35.33 -1.41 -21.98
CA PHE A 312 36.68 -1.20 -21.43
C PHE A 312 37.41 -2.52 -21.11
N ALA A 313 37.23 -3.53 -21.98
CA ALA A 313 37.78 -4.88 -21.87
C ALA A 313 37.32 -5.70 -20.61
N THR A 314 36.32 -5.19 -19.85
CA THR A 314 35.80 -5.88 -18.66
C THR A 314 34.27 -5.99 -18.70
N ARG A 315 33.67 -6.86 -17.89
CA ARG A 315 32.21 -6.94 -17.75
C ARG A 315 31.71 -5.70 -17.03
N ILE A 316 30.56 -5.16 -17.42
CA ILE A 316 30.03 -3.99 -16.74
C ILE A 316 29.63 -4.31 -15.29
N ALA A 317 29.30 -5.57 -14.98
CA ALA A 317 29.05 -6.06 -13.63
C ALA A 317 30.23 -5.85 -12.65
N ASP A 318 31.46 -5.71 -13.16
CA ASP A 318 32.65 -5.58 -12.33
C ASP A 318 32.92 -4.14 -11.87
N PHE A 319 32.24 -3.14 -12.45
CA PHE A 319 32.36 -1.74 -12.02
C PHE A 319 31.66 -1.47 -10.70
N GLU A 320 32.30 -0.74 -9.79
CA GLU A 320 31.78 -0.45 -8.45
C GLU A 320 30.44 0.30 -8.48
N MET A 321 30.23 1.23 -9.41
CA MET A 321 28.97 1.95 -9.55
C MET A 321 27.82 1.02 -9.96
N ILE A 322 28.08 0.01 -10.77
CA ILE A 322 27.08 -1.01 -11.14
C ILE A 322 26.78 -1.93 -9.95
N ARG A 323 27.84 -2.38 -9.24
CA ARG A 323 27.68 -3.18 -8.00
C ARG A 323 26.87 -2.41 -6.95
N GLY A 324 27.10 -1.10 -6.79
CA GLY A 324 26.33 -0.24 -5.89
C GLY A 324 24.84 -0.18 -6.24
N LYS A 325 24.49 -0.17 -7.54
CA LYS A 325 23.09 -0.25 -7.99
C LYS A 325 22.45 -1.59 -7.59
N PHE A 326 23.12 -2.72 -7.87
CA PHE A 326 22.63 -4.04 -7.47
C PHE A 326 22.45 -4.16 -5.95
N ALA A 327 23.40 -3.67 -5.16
CA ALA A 327 23.27 -3.69 -3.70
C ALA A 327 22.02 -2.94 -3.21
N ARG A 328 21.73 -1.77 -3.78
CA ARG A 328 20.50 -1.02 -3.45
C ARG A 328 19.23 -1.75 -3.90
N MET A 329 19.18 -2.20 -5.16
CA MET A 329 18.03 -2.95 -5.70
C MET A 329 17.73 -4.18 -4.87
N MET A 330 18.74 -5.00 -4.55
CA MET A 330 18.59 -6.22 -3.75
C MET A 330 18.13 -5.92 -2.33
N ALA A 331 18.77 -4.97 -1.64
CA ALA A 331 18.42 -4.65 -0.25
C ALA A 331 17.00 -4.05 -0.13
N SER A 332 16.61 -3.14 -1.04
CA SER A 332 15.25 -2.57 -1.02
C SER A 332 14.18 -3.59 -1.42
N THR A 333 14.46 -4.50 -2.35
CA THR A 333 13.54 -5.57 -2.72
C THR A 333 13.37 -6.58 -1.58
N TYR A 334 14.44 -6.93 -0.86
CA TYR A 334 14.37 -7.77 0.34
C TYR A 334 13.53 -7.11 1.44
N ALA A 335 13.70 -5.80 1.64
CA ALA A 335 12.89 -5.06 2.60
C ALA A 335 11.42 -4.99 2.15
N LEU A 336 11.14 -4.73 0.87
CA LEU A 336 9.78 -4.75 0.32
C LEU A 336 9.11 -6.11 0.55
N GLU A 337 9.79 -7.20 0.25
CA GLU A 337 9.29 -8.55 0.51
C GLU A 337 8.99 -8.76 2.00
N SER A 338 9.88 -8.27 2.87
CA SER A 338 9.72 -8.41 4.32
C SER A 338 8.50 -7.63 4.83
N ILE A 339 8.26 -6.39 4.38
CA ILE A 339 7.09 -5.62 4.83
C ILE A 339 5.77 -6.15 4.25
N VAL A 340 5.75 -6.62 3.00
CA VAL A 340 4.55 -7.19 2.38
C VAL A 340 4.10 -8.43 3.16
N TYR A 341 5.02 -9.38 3.41
CA TYR A 341 4.66 -10.64 4.08
C TYR A 341 4.55 -10.50 5.59
N LEU A 342 5.20 -9.54 6.23
CA LEU A 342 4.89 -9.20 7.62
C LEU A 342 3.47 -8.65 7.72
N THR A 343 3.11 -7.66 6.88
CA THR A 343 1.79 -7.02 6.91
C THR A 343 0.68 -8.01 6.60
N SER A 344 0.78 -8.78 5.50
CA SER A 344 -0.22 -9.77 5.13
C SER A 344 -0.37 -10.86 6.18
N GLY A 345 0.75 -11.37 6.74
CA GLY A 345 0.71 -12.36 7.79
C GLY A 345 0.12 -11.85 9.11
N LEU A 346 0.26 -10.55 9.41
CA LEU A 346 -0.44 -9.94 10.56
C LEU A 346 -1.96 -9.84 10.30
N VAL A 347 -2.37 -9.53 9.08
CA VAL A 347 -3.78 -9.56 8.67
C VAL A 347 -4.36 -10.97 8.83
N ASP A 348 -3.63 -11.99 8.40
CA ASP A 348 -4.03 -13.40 8.54
C ASP A 348 -4.14 -13.84 10.00
N ARG A 349 -3.37 -13.21 10.90
CA ARG A 349 -3.43 -13.42 12.35
C ARG A 349 -4.51 -12.57 13.05
N GLY A 350 -5.30 -11.82 12.29
CA GLY A 350 -6.45 -11.05 12.79
C GLY A 350 -6.14 -9.63 13.24
N LEU A 351 -5.05 -9.00 12.77
CA LEU A 351 -4.80 -7.57 13.02
C LEU A 351 -5.94 -6.72 12.42
N PRO A 352 -6.76 -6.03 13.22
CA PRO A 352 -7.97 -5.40 12.73
C PRO A 352 -7.71 -4.06 12.02
N ASP A 353 -6.70 -3.30 12.45
CA ASP A 353 -6.29 -2.01 11.84
C ASP A 353 -4.84 -2.10 11.37
N TYR A 354 -4.69 -2.24 10.06
CA TYR A 354 -3.41 -2.27 9.36
C TYR A 354 -3.30 -1.14 8.31
N ALA A 355 -4.07 -0.06 8.51
CA ALA A 355 -4.11 1.04 7.55
C ALA A 355 -2.75 1.71 7.35
N LEU A 356 -1.95 1.84 8.41
CA LEU A 356 -0.61 2.42 8.35
C LEU A 356 0.38 1.47 7.67
N GLU A 357 0.33 0.19 8.00
CA GLU A 357 1.14 -0.87 7.40
C GLU A 357 0.83 -1.03 5.91
N GLY A 358 -0.45 -1.02 5.52
CA GLY A 358 -0.89 -1.04 4.13
C GLY A 358 -0.41 0.20 3.35
N ALA A 359 -0.51 1.38 3.95
CA ALA A 359 0.02 2.61 3.38
C ALA A 359 1.55 2.54 3.23
N CYS A 360 2.27 2.02 4.23
CA CYS A 360 3.71 1.79 4.17
C CYS A 360 4.08 0.83 3.03
N CYS A 361 3.39 -0.32 2.92
CA CYS A 361 3.60 -1.27 1.82
C CYS A 361 3.49 -0.58 0.47
N LYS A 362 2.44 0.23 0.25
CA LYS A 362 2.20 0.92 -1.01
C LYS A 362 3.26 1.98 -1.31
N VAL A 363 3.53 2.87 -0.37
CA VAL A 363 4.51 3.96 -0.57
C VAL A 363 5.90 3.37 -0.81
N PHE A 364 6.36 2.52 0.10
CA PHE A 364 7.68 1.90 0.00
C PHE A 364 7.80 1.04 -1.27
N GLY A 365 6.81 0.19 -1.57
CA GLY A 365 6.85 -0.73 -2.70
C GLY A 365 6.87 0.00 -4.04
N THR A 366 6.06 1.04 -4.20
CA THR A 366 5.98 1.79 -5.46
C THR A 366 7.22 2.64 -5.72
N GLU A 367 7.86 3.19 -4.68
CA GLU A 367 9.12 3.92 -4.80
C GLU A 367 10.30 2.97 -5.00
N ALA A 368 10.32 1.81 -4.33
CA ALA A 368 11.37 0.81 -4.50
C ALA A 368 11.37 0.21 -5.92
N VAL A 369 10.19 -0.16 -6.46
CA VAL A 369 10.11 -0.67 -7.84
C VAL A 369 10.47 0.39 -8.86
N TRP A 370 10.02 1.64 -8.68
CA TRP A 370 10.39 2.76 -9.54
C TRP A 370 11.91 2.94 -9.60
N GLN A 371 12.58 2.97 -8.44
CA GLN A 371 14.03 3.10 -8.39
C GLN A 371 14.74 1.88 -9.01
N THR A 372 14.23 0.67 -8.74
CA THR A 372 14.79 -0.58 -9.29
C THR A 372 14.69 -0.60 -10.82
N ILE A 373 13.57 -0.20 -11.39
CA ILE A 373 13.38 -0.12 -12.84
C ILE A 373 14.32 0.92 -13.46
N ASN A 374 14.44 2.11 -12.85
CA ASN A 374 15.37 3.13 -13.33
C ASN A 374 16.82 2.66 -13.28
N ASP A 375 17.24 1.98 -12.21
CA ASP A 375 18.59 1.43 -12.11
C ASP A 375 18.82 0.30 -13.14
N ALA A 376 17.83 -0.57 -13.37
CA ALA A 376 17.90 -1.65 -14.35
C ALA A 376 17.99 -1.10 -15.79
N LEU A 377 17.14 -0.13 -16.13
CA LEU A 377 17.14 0.56 -17.41
C LEU A 377 18.49 1.25 -17.65
N GLN A 378 19.02 1.95 -16.65
CA GLN A 378 20.32 2.61 -16.73
C GLN A 378 21.47 1.61 -16.92
N ILE A 379 21.42 0.44 -16.28
CA ILE A 379 22.40 -0.64 -16.46
C ILE A 379 22.34 -1.19 -17.91
N ALA A 380 21.14 -1.34 -18.45
CA ALA A 380 20.93 -1.79 -19.84
C ALA A 380 21.42 -0.77 -20.89
N GLY A 381 21.61 0.50 -20.52
CA GLY A 381 22.10 1.56 -21.41
C GLY A 381 21.13 1.81 -22.57
N GLY A 382 21.63 1.88 -23.81
CA GLY A 382 20.81 2.10 -25.00
C GLY A 382 19.69 1.04 -25.17
N ASN A 383 19.96 -0.21 -24.82
CA ASN A 383 18.96 -1.28 -24.85
C ASN A 383 17.79 -1.00 -23.88
N GLY A 384 18.05 -0.32 -22.76
CA GLY A 384 17.02 0.06 -21.80
C GLY A 384 16.00 1.06 -22.35
N PHE A 385 16.36 1.81 -23.39
CA PHE A 385 15.52 2.84 -24.01
C PHE A 385 14.71 2.34 -25.19
N MET A 386 15.03 1.14 -25.72
CA MET A 386 14.40 0.58 -26.93
C MET A 386 13.22 -0.31 -26.58
N GLU A 387 12.11 -0.20 -27.35
CA GLU A 387 10.88 -0.97 -27.21
C GLU A 387 11.05 -2.49 -27.41
N GLU A 388 12.15 -2.94 -28.00
CA GLU A 388 12.51 -4.36 -28.14
C GLU A 388 12.80 -5.04 -26.80
N TYR A 389 13.06 -4.25 -25.75
CA TYR A 389 13.38 -4.71 -24.40
C TYR A 389 12.30 -4.24 -23.40
N PRO A 390 12.09 -4.96 -22.29
CA PRO A 390 10.97 -4.67 -21.41
C PRO A 390 11.20 -3.47 -20.46
N TYR A 391 12.39 -2.85 -20.44
CA TYR A 391 12.74 -1.83 -19.44
C TYR A 391 11.93 -0.55 -19.58
N GLU A 392 11.78 -0.01 -20.80
CA GLU A 392 11.06 1.23 -21.05
C GLU A 392 9.56 1.08 -20.74
N ARG A 393 8.96 -0.09 -21.12
CA ARG A 393 7.57 -0.40 -20.79
C ARG A 393 7.38 -0.51 -19.29
N ALA A 394 8.25 -1.23 -18.56
CA ALA A 394 8.21 -1.33 -17.11
C ALA A 394 8.28 0.06 -16.45
N LEU A 395 9.10 0.97 -16.98
CA LEU A 395 9.19 2.35 -16.50
C LEU A 395 7.85 3.08 -16.65
N ARG A 396 7.22 3.01 -17.82
CA ARG A 396 5.93 3.66 -18.08
C ARG A 396 4.81 3.06 -17.22
N ASP A 397 4.75 1.74 -17.13
CA ASP A 397 3.73 1.02 -16.35
C ASP A 397 3.83 1.30 -14.86
N SER A 398 5.05 1.39 -14.31
CA SER A 398 5.26 1.60 -12.88
C SER A 398 4.95 3.03 -12.43
N ARG A 399 4.92 4.02 -13.33
CA ARG A 399 4.79 5.44 -12.94
C ARG A 399 3.49 5.75 -12.22
N ILE A 400 2.39 5.12 -12.62
CA ILE A 400 1.07 5.34 -12.03
C ILE A 400 0.99 4.83 -10.57
N ASN A 401 1.82 3.84 -10.22
CA ASN A 401 1.76 3.20 -8.91
C ASN A 401 1.94 4.18 -7.74
N MET A 402 2.66 5.28 -7.94
CA MET A 402 2.82 6.34 -6.94
C MET A 402 1.62 7.30 -6.87
N ILE A 403 0.66 7.20 -7.80
CA ILE A 403 -0.46 8.15 -7.95
C ILE A 403 -1.78 7.55 -7.48
N PHE A 404 -2.19 6.40 -8.01
CA PHE A 404 -3.49 5.79 -7.69
C PHE A 404 -3.52 5.12 -6.31
N GLU A 405 -4.70 4.74 -5.83
CA GLU A 405 -4.96 4.19 -4.48
C GLU A 405 -4.49 5.12 -3.33
N GLY A 406 -4.53 6.42 -3.60
CA GLY A 406 -3.98 7.48 -2.77
C GLY A 406 -2.53 7.78 -3.16
N THR A 407 -2.25 9.06 -3.52
CA THR A 407 -0.87 9.44 -3.87
C THR A 407 0.07 9.17 -2.71
N ASN A 408 1.35 8.97 -3.00
CA ASN A 408 2.34 8.69 -1.96
C ASN A 408 2.44 9.84 -0.94
N GLU A 409 2.18 11.07 -1.36
CA GLU A 409 2.11 12.24 -0.48
C GLU A 409 0.92 12.14 0.50
N ILE A 410 -0.28 11.85 -0.01
CA ILE A 410 -1.49 11.69 0.82
C ILE A 410 -1.33 10.53 1.80
N LEU A 411 -0.71 9.44 1.39
CA LEU A 411 -0.45 8.31 2.29
C LEU A 411 0.58 8.65 3.38
N ARG A 412 1.57 9.50 3.09
CA ARG A 412 2.46 10.04 4.13
C ARG A 412 1.72 10.89 5.14
N VAL A 413 0.80 11.74 4.67
CA VAL A 413 -0.09 12.51 5.56
C VAL A 413 -0.94 11.56 6.43
N LEU A 414 -1.54 10.52 5.82
CA LEU A 414 -2.29 9.49 6.55
C LEU A 414 -1.44 8.81 7.63
N VAL A 415 -0.24 8.34 7.27
CA VAL A 415 0.69 7.68 8.21
C VAL A 415 1.05 8.61 9.36
N ALA A 416 1.42 9.86 9.07
CA ALA A 416 1.80 10.82 10.09
C ALA A 416 0.63 11.17 11.02
N LEU A 417 -0.50 11.62 10.47
CA LEU A 417 -1.62 12.12 11.29
C LEU A 417 -2.31 11.00 12.06
N SER A 418 -2.55 9.85 11.43
CA SER A 418 -3.19 8.72 12.13
C SER A 418 -2.27 8.08 13.16
N GLY A 419 -0.96 8.00 12.87
CA GLY A 419 0.01 7.46 13.80
C GLY A 419 0.30 8.38 15.02
N MET A 420 0.17 9.71 14.84
CA MET A 420 0.32 10.70 15.93
C MET A 420 -0.87 10.73 16.91
N ARG A 421 -2.01 10.16 16.56
CA ARG A 421 -3.27 10.34 17.28
C ARG A 421 -3.13 9.99 18.76
N ASP A 422 -2.62 8.81 19.06
CA ASP A 422 -2.51 8.30 20.43
C ASP A 422 -1.53 9.14 21.26
N ALA A 423 -0.38 9.52 20.69
CA ALA A 423 0.58 10.41 21.34
C ALA A 423 -0.01 11.81 21.60
N GLY A 424 -0.88 12.30 20.71
CA GLY A 424 -1.59 13.58 20.88
C GLY A 424 -2.64 13.53 21.99
N GLU A 425 -3.31 12.41 22.18
CA GLU A 425 -4.27 12.20 23.26
C GLU A 425 -3.57 12.10 24.61
N ASP A 426 -2.48 11.34 24.71
CA ASP A 426 -1.61 11.25 25.90
C ASP A 426 -1.14 12.64 26.36
N LEU A 427 -0.67 13.48 25.43
CA LEU A 427 -0.21 14.84 25.77
C LEU A 427 -1.32 15.76 26.25
N LYS A 428 -2.55 15.60 25.74
CA LYS A 428 -3.71 16.35 26.25
C LYS A 428 -4.07 15.92 27.67
N GLU A 429 -4.02 14.63 27.97
CA GLU A 429 -4.29 14.12 29.32
C GLU A 429 -3.24 14.60 30.33
N VAL A 430 -1.96 14.53 29.95
CA VAL A 430 -0.87 15.09 30.76
C VAL A 430 -1.04 16.59 30.98
N GLY A 431 -1.42 17.34 29.93
CA GLY A 431 -1.70 18.77 30.03
C GLY A 431 -2.87 19.11 30.98
N LYS A 432 -3.90 18.25 31.01
CA LYS A 432 -5.00 18.37 32.00
C LYS A 432 -4.53 18.00 33.42
N ALA A 433 -3.74 16.91 33.55
CA ALA A 433 -3.19 16.45 34.81
C ALA A 433 -2.27 17.47 35.49
N LEU A 434 -1.48 18.23 34.70
CA LEU A 434 -0.64 19.32 35.19
C LEU A 434 -1.45 20.51 35.77
N LYS A 435 -2.71 20.68 35.35
CA LYS A 435 -3.60 21.72 35.89
C LYS A 435 -4.28 21.29 37.18
N ALA A 436 -4.30 19.99 37.53
CA ALA A 436 -4.87 19.43 38.72
C ALA A 436 -3.95 18.34 39.32
N PRO A 437 -2.73 18.69 39.76
CA PRO A 437 -1.68 17.72 40.05
C PRO A 437 -2.00 16.77 41.23
N LEU A 438 -2.77 17.23 42.23
CA LEU A 438 -3.11 16.41 43.40
C LEU A 438 -4.09 15.27 43.11
N SER A 439 -4.94 15.41 42.10
CA SER A 439 -5.90 14.38 41.67
C SER A 439 -5.40 13.49 40.52
N SER A 440 -4.23 13.81 39.95
CA SER A 440 -3.73 13.20 38.71
C SER A 440 -2.30 12.63 38.84
N LEU A 441 -1.86 12.36 40.09
CA LEU A 441 -0.52 11.85 40.38
C LEU A 441 -0.20 10.54 39.63
N GLY A 442 -1.20 9.66 39.41
CA GLY A 442 -1.05 8.42 38.67
C GLY A 442 -0.69 8.67 37.19
N ILE A 443 -1.42 9.57 36.51
CA ILE A 443 -1.18 9.91 35.10
C ILE A 443 0.21 10.52 34.91
N LEU A 444 0.62 11.41 35.83
CA LEU A 444 1.92 12.06 35.77
C LEU A 444 3.07 11.08 36.08
N SER A 445 2.87 10.16 37.03
CA SER A 445 3.86 9.12 37.37
C SER A 445 4.04 8.12 36.22
N ASP A 446 2.96 7.68 35.59
CA ASP A 446 2.99 6.75 34.45
C ASP A 446 3.63 7.38 33.20
N TYR A 447 3.34 8.65 32.95
CA TYR A 447 4.00 9.39 31.88
C TYR A 447 5.50 9.56 32.16
N ALA A 448 5.88 9.95 33.39
CA ALA A 448 7.27 10.07 33.77
C ALA A 448 8.00 8.72 33.71
N ALA A 449 7.36 7.63 34.11
CA ALA A 449 7.93 6.28 34.07
C ALA A 449 8.10 5.78 32.59
N ARG A 450 7.15 6.06 31.73
CA ARG A 450 7.27 5.79 30.26
C ARG A 450 8.43 6.59 29.66
N LYS A 451 8.54 7.88 29.97
CA LYS A 451 9.64 8.75 29.55
C LYS A 451 10.98 8.28 30.05
N PHE A 452 11.06 7.96 31.34
CA PHE A 452 12.30 7.48 31.95
C PHE A 452 12.75 6.15 31.31
N ARG A 453 11.83 5.22 31.10
CA ARG A 453 12.11 3.98 30.36
C ARG A 453 12.58 4.22 28.92
N GLY A 454 11.95 5.14 28.19
CA GLY A 454 12.37 5.50 26.83
C GLY A 454 13.75 6.18 26.76
N TYR A 455 14.17 6.89 27.82
CA TYR A 455 15.48 7.54 27.93
C TYR A 455 16.59 6.59 28.41
N VAL A 456 16.30 5.71 29.37
CA VAL A 456 17.29 4.87 30.07
C VAL A 456 17.38 3.46 29.43
N ALA A 457 16.30 2.99 28.84
CA ALA A 457 16.28 1.75 28.09
C ALA A 457 15.42 1.96 26.85
N PRO A 458 15.98 2.52 25.74
CA PRO A 458 15.32 2.46 24.45
C PRO A 458 14.96 0.99 24.20
N GLY A 459 13.71 0.72 23.79
CA GLY A 459 13.18 -0.63 23.70
C GLY A 459 14.19 -1.57 23.02
N LYS A 460 14.74 -2.51 23.78
CA LYS A 460 15.68 -3.48 23.25
C LYS A 460 14.91 -4.44 22.37
N LEU A 461 15.38 -4.69 21.17
CA LEU A 461 14.93 -5.84 20.39
C LEU A 461 15.63 -7.08 20.96
N THR A 462 14.90 -7.80 21.81
CA THR A 462 15.45 -8.97 22.54
C THR A 462 15.27 -10.28 21.76
N LYS A 463 14.30 -10.32 20.83
CA LYS A 463 13.98 -11.49 20.01
C LYS A 463 14.80 -11.58 18.70
N THR A 464 15.63 -10.59 18.43
CA THR A 464 16.52 -10.59 17.27
C THR A 464 17.69 -11.54 17.47
N ALA A 465 18.04 -12.32 16.42
CA ALA A 465 19.18 -13.21 16.46
C ALA A 465 20.49 -12.47 16.80
N PRO A 466 21.43 -13.10 17.54
CA PRO A 466 22.69 -12.48 17.95
C PRO A 466 23.51 -11.90 16.81
N GLU A 467 23.44 -12.50 15.62
CA GLU A 467 24.13 -12.06 14.41
C GLU A 467 23.67 -10.69 13.91
N LEU A 468 22.50 -10.23 14.36
CA LEU A 468 21.86 -8.96 13.96
C LEU A 468 21.76 -7.96 15.15
N SER A 469 22.54 -8.18 16.21
CA SER A 469 22.47 -7.37 17.43
C SER A 469 22.84 -5.89 17.21
N GLU A 470 23.80 -5.59 16.31
CA GLU A 470 24.14 -4.21 15.96
C GLU A 470 22.98 -3.50 15.26
N GLU A 471 22.35 -4.18 14.31
CA GLU A 471 21.19 -3.66 13.57
C GLU A 471 20.00 -3.46 14.50
N ALA A 472 19.76 -4.39 15.43
CA ALA A 472 18.75 -4.28 16.45
C ALA A 472 18.97 -3.05 17.36
N ALA A 473 20.22 -2.79 17.76
CA ALA A 473 20.59 -1.62 18.55
C ALA A 473 20.36 -0.29 17.77
N ILE A 474 20.64 -0.28 16.45
CA ILE A 474 20.34 0.86 15.58
C ILE A 474 18.83 1.13 15.58
N VAL A 475 17.99 0.11 15.33
CA VAL A 475 16.54 0.26 15.29
C VAL A 475 16.01 0.78 16.62
N ALA A 476 16.39 0.15 17.73
CA ALA A 476 15.99 0.56 19.09
C ALA A 476 16.32 2.04 19.36
N LYS A 477 17.52 2.48 19.02
CA LYS A 477 17.95 3.88 19.16
C LYS A 477 17.04 4.84 18.39
N TYR A 478 16.72 4.52 17.13
CA TYR A 478 15.97 5.45 16.28
C TYR A 478 14.45 5.38 16.52
N VAL A 479 13.91 4.29 17.04
CA VAL A 479 12.54 4.24 17.57
C VAL A 479 12.39 5.23 18.72
N GLY A 480 13.32 5.27 19.67
CA GLY A 480 13.33 6.27 20.75
C GLY A 480 13.49 7.70 20.24
N ALA A 481 14.36 7.93 19.24
CA ALA A 481 14.55 9.25 18.64
C ALA A 481 13.29 9.74 17.91
N ALA A 482 12.59 8.85 17.18
CA ALA A 482 11.35 9.16 16.47
C ALA A 482 10.23 9.59 17.44
N SER A 483 10.05 8.87 18.53
CA SER A 483 9.07 9.24 19.57
C SER A 483 9.39 10.59 20.22
N ASN A 484 10.67 10.86 20.50
CA ASN A 484 11.09 12.13 21.09
C ASN A 484 10.86 13.33 20.15
N ILE A 485 11.18 13.19 18.85
CA ILE A 485 10.94 14.27 17.88
C ILE A 485 9.44 14.48 17.65
N LEU A 486 8.64 13.40 17.61
CA LEU A 486 7.19 13.47 17.51
C LEU A 486 6.60 14.31 18.65
N GLU A 487 6.99 14.03 19.88
CA GLU A 487 6.50 14.78 21.05
C GLU A 487 6.87 16.27 20.96
N ARG A 488 8.10 16.59 20.54
CA ARG A 488 8.57 17.98 20.37
C ARG A 488 7.72 18.70 19.31
N VAL A 489 7.43 18.05 18.18
CA VAL A 489 6.59 18.58 17.11
C VAL A 489 5.16 18.82 17.58
N LEU A 490 4.57 17.86 18.29
CA LEU A 490 3.22 18.00 18.86
C LEU A 490 3.13 19.11 19.91
N ARG A 491 4.14 19.25 20.79
CA ARG A 491 4.20 20.34 21.76
C ARG A 491 4.31 21.70 21.09
N LYS A 492 5.11 21.81 20.01
CA LYS A 492 5.31 23.07 19.30
C LYS A 492 4.07 23.48 18.50
N HIS A 493 3.53 22.60 17.70
CA HIS A 493 2.50 22.92 16.72
C HIS A 493 1.06 22.66 17.21
N GLY A 494 0.87 21.75 18.18
CA GLY A 494 -0.46 21.36 18.63
C GLY A 494 -1.37 20.95 17.46
N LYS A 495 -2.58 21.51 17.39
CA LYS A 495 -3.52 21.22 16.31
C LYS A 495 -3.06 21.73 14.93
N LYS A 496 -2.16 22.71 14.88
CA LYS A 496 -1.62 23.25 13.62
C LYS A 496 -0.70 22.27 12.88
N ILE A 497 -0.37 21.13 13.50
CA ILE A 497 0.39 20.07 12.83
C ILE A 497 -0.28 19.58 11.55
N ILE A 498 -1.61 19.69 11.44
CA ILE A 498 -2.39 19.33 10.25
C ILE A 498 -1.94 20.15 9.02
N GLU A 499 -1.45 21.37 9.22
CA GLU A 499 -0.97 22.27 8.17
C GLU A 499 0.54 22.16 7.92
N LYS A 500 1.26 21.28 8.63
CA LYS A 500 2.72 21.17 8.60
C LYS A 500 3.17 19.92 7.81
N GLU A 501 2.86 19.88 6.52
CA GLU A 501 3.07 18.71 5.67
C GLU A 501 4.55 18.29 5.56
N TYR A 502 5.50 19.22 5.54
CA TYR A 502 6.94 18.89 5.60
C TYR A 502 7.32 18.09 6.86
N GLN A 503 6.71 18.41 8.01
CA GLN A 503 6.95 17.66 9.24
C GLN A 503 6.27 16.28 9.20
N GLN A 504 5.08 16.23 8.62
CA GLN A 504 4.32 14.99 8.45
C GLN A 504 5.07 14.04 7.50
N GLU A 505 5.57 14.52 6.37
CA GLU A 505 6.36 13.75 5.42
C GLU A 505 7.60 13.12 6.09
N ARG A 506 8.38 13.92 6.82
CA ARG A 506 9.58 13.43 7.50
C ARG A 506 9.27 12.38 8.54
N LEU A 507 8.23 12.61 9.35
CA LEU A 507 7.81 11.65 10.36
C LEU A 507 7.32 10.35 9.72
N ALA A 508 6.53 10.43 8.66
CA ALA A 508 6.08 9.26 7.91
C ALA A 508 7.27 8.48 7.34
N ASN A 509 8.24 9.16 6.72
CA ASN A 509 9.44 8.52 6.19
C ASN A 509 10.26 7.81 7.28
N ILE A 510 10.41 8.43 8.46
CA ILE A 510 11.12 7.81 9.59
C ILE A 510 10.41 6.52 10.04
N VAL A 511 9.09 6.57 10.25
CA VAL A 511 8.38 5.39 10.79
C VAL A 511 8.24 4.28 9.75
N MET A 512 8.12 4.60 8.48
CA MET A 512 8.12 3.60 7.40
C MET A 512 9.48 2.90 7.30
N ASP A 513 10.59 3.64 7.37
CA ASP A 513 11.94 3.05 7.42
C ASP A 513 12.13 2.17 8.67
N LEU A 514 11.62 2.58 9.84
CA LEU A 514 11.68 1.79 11.07
C LEU A 514 10.85 0.51 10.96
N TYR A 515 9.64 0.59 10.40
CA TYR A 515 8.81 -0.59 10.19
C TYR A 515 9.49 -1.58 9.22
N ALA A 516 10.06 -1.08 8.13
CA ALA A 516 10.81 -1.91 7.20
C ALA A 516 12.05 -2.56 7.86
N CYS A 517 12.78 -1.84 8.71
CA CYS A 517 13.89 -2.41 9.49
C CYS A 517 13.42 -3.53 10.42
N VAL A 518 12.31 -3.32 11.14
CA VAL A 518 11.74 -4.35 12.03
C VAL A 518 11.32 -5.59 11.23
N ALA A 519 10.66 -5.41 10.09
CA ALA A 519 10.25 -6.51 9.22
C ALA A 519 11.45 -7.31 8.69
N VAL A 520 12.50 -6.63 8.27
CA VAL A 520 13.75 -7.23 7.79
C VAL A 520 14.45 -8.02 8.90
N LEU A 521 14.52 -7.46 10.11
CA LEU A 521 15.15 -8.14 11.26
C LEU A 521 14.34 -9.36 11.70
N SER A 522 13.01 -9.24 11.73
CA SER A 522 12.13 -10.36 12.06
C SER A 522 12.30 -11.51 11.06
N ARG A 523 12.28 -11.21 9.76
CA ARG A 523 12.45 -12.22 8.70
C ARG A 523 13.81 -12.88 8.76
N ALA A 524 14.90 -12.10 8.85
CA ALA A 524 16.26 -12.64 8.89
C ALA A 524 16.51 -13.49 10.15
N THR A 525 15.94 -13.09 11.30
CA THR A 525 15.98 -13.87 12.55
C THR A 525 15.29 -15.22 12.38
N SER A 526 14.03 -15.22 11.89
CA SER A 526 13.29 -16.47 11.65
C SER A 526 14.00 -17.38 10.62
N ALA A 527 14.65 -16.79 9.62
CA ALA A 527 15.45 -17.54 8.66
C ALA A 527 16.67 -18.20 9.32
N LEU A 528 17.39 -17.47 10.19
CA LEU A 528 18.54 -17.99 10.94
C LEU A 528 18.14 -19.14 11.86
N GLU A 529 17.05 -19.01 12.59
CA GLU A 529 16.54 -20.05 13.51
C GLU A 529 16.16 -21.33 12.77
N LYS A 530 15.56 -21.23 11.58
CA LYS A 530 15.06 -22.38 10.83
C LYS A 530 16.09 -23.07 9.95
N ARG A 531 16.94 -22.30 9.29
CA ARG A 531 17.85 -22.80 8.26
C ARG A 531 19.31 -22.77 8.67
N GLY A 532 19.61 -22.14 9.81
CA GLY A 532 20.96 -22.00 10.33
C GLY A 532 21.81 -20.97 9.56
N ARG A 533 22.93 -20.59 10.17
CA ARG A 533 23.79 -19.49 9.72
C ARG A 533 24.38 -19.69 8.31
N GLU A 534 24.76 -20.91 7.97
CA GLU A 534 25.41 -21.18 6.68
C GLU A 534 24.48 -20.91 5.50
N LYS A 535 23.18 -21.28 5.62
CA LYS A 535 22.17 -21.14 4.56
C LYS A 535 21.53 -19.76 4.48
N THR A 536 21.83 -18.86 5.42
CA THR A 536 21.14 -17.55 5.56
C THR A 536 22.10 -16.37 5.48
N GLN A 537 23.35 -16.59 5.04
CA GLN A 537 24.35 -15.52 4.95
C GLN A 537 23.91 -14.35 4.07
N GLU A 538 23.20 -14.63 2.98
CA GLU A 538 22.74 -13.61 2.05
C GLU A 538 21.63 -12.75 2.67
N GLU A 539 20.65 -13.36 3.34
CA GLU A 539 19.59 -12.63 4.03
C GLU A 539 20.16 -11.74 5.14
N VAL A 540 21.15 -12.22 5.88
CA VAL A 540 21.82 -11.42 6.92
C VAL A 540 22.57 -10.23 6.29
N ARG A 541 23.25 -10.43 5.15
CA ARG A 541 23.91 -9.32 4.43
C ARG A 541 22.92 -8.30 3.93
N LEU A 542 21.81 -8.73 3.33
CA LEU A 542 20.73 -7.85 2.85
C LEU A 542 20.09 -7.07 3.99
N ALA A 543 19.82 -7.75 5.12
CA ALA A 543 19.28 -7.12 6.32
C ALA A 543 20.21 -6.02 6.85
N ARG A 544 21.51 -6.30 6.99
CA ARG A 544 22.52 -5.32 7.39
C ARG A 544 22.60 -4.14 6.42
N ALA A 545 22.69 -4.42 5.12
CA ALA A 545 22.76 -3.37 4.09
C ALA A 545 21.53 -2.44 4.13
N PHE A 546 20.34 -3.02 4.30
CA PHE A 546 19.11 -2.24 4.39
C PHE A 546 19.08 -1.38 5.65
N VAL A 547 19.31 -1.95 6.84
CA VAL A 547 19.26 -1.22 8.13
C VAL A 547 20.27 -0.08 8.14
N GLN A 548 21.50 -0.29 7.62
CA GLN A 548 22.49 0.78 7.52
C GLN A 548 22.02 1.91 6.56
N SER A 549 21.44 1.57 5.42
CA SER A 549 20.89 2.56 4.48
C SER A 549 19.71 3.33 5.09
N ALA A 550 18.78 2.65 5.76
CA ALA A 550 17.65 3.26 6.46
C ALA A 550 18.14 4.21 7.58
N LYS A 551 19.18 3.82 8.33
CA LYS A 551 19.80 4.69 9.33
C LYS A 551 20.21 6.05 8.75
N TYR A 552 20.83 6.08 7.59
CA TYR A 552 21.25 7.36 6.97
C TYR A 552 20.04 8.21 6.59
N ARG A 553 18.98 7.61 6.04
CA ARG A 553 17.74 8.34 5.72
C ARG A 553 17.06 8.88 6.98
N ILE A 554 16.91 8.06 8.01
CA ILE A 554 16.32 8.45 9.30
C ILE A 554 17.10 9.60 9.93
N VAL A 555 18.44 9.53 9.98
CA VAL A 555 19.29 10.60 10.51
C VAL A 555 19.11 11.89 9.74
N GLY A 556 19.02 11.83 8.42
CA GLY A 556 18.74 12.98 7.56
C GLY A 556 17.44 13.66 7.94
N GLN A 557 16.34 12.88 8.01
CA GLN A 557 15.01 13.39 8.39
C GLN A 557 14.99 14.00 9.81
N LEU A 558 15.59 13.32 10.79
CA LEU A 558 15.67 13.82 12.17
C LEU A 558 16.42 15.17 12.26
N LYS A 559 17.53 15.32 11.52
CA LYS A 559 18.28 16.58 11.48
C LYS A 559 17.47 17.72 10.86
N GLU A 560 16.72 17.44 9.79
CA GLU A 560 15.84 18.43 9.17
C GLU A 560 14.69 18.84 10.09
N MET A 561 14.10 17.89 10.81
CA MET A 561 13.06 18.18 11.81
C MET A 561 13.59 19.03 12.96
N ASP A 562 14.82 18.79 13.42
CA ASP A 562 15.43 19.59 14.47
C ASP A 562 15.67 21.05 14.03
N ARG A 563 16.13 21.27 12.81
CA ARG A 563 16.35 22.61 12.24
C ARG A 563 15.04 23.37 12.05
N ASN A 564 14.01 22.70 11.52
CA ASN A 564 12.73 23.33 11.21
C ASN A 564 11.81 23.49 12.43
N VAL A 565 12.11 22.84 13.54
CA VAL A 565 11.44 23.11 14.83
C VAL A 565 11.86 24.48 15.39
N ILE A 566 13.03 24.99 15.02
CA ILE A 566 13.51 26.34 15.37
C ILE A 566 13.15 27.27 14.19
N ASP A 567 11.91 27.73 14.05
CA ASP A 567 11.45 28.61 12.96
C ASP A 567 12.49 29.70 12.64
N SER A 568 13.41 29.38 11.74
CA SER A 568 14.30 30.37 11.14
C SER A 568 13.84 30.65 9.71
N SER A 569 13.91 31.90 9.29
CA SER A 569 13.68 32.30 7.89
C SER A 569 14.62 31.60 6.90
N GLU A 570 15.71 31.02 7.41
CA GLU A 570 16.72 30.26 6.67
C GLU A 570 16.48 28.74 6.70
N SER A 571 15.39 28.27 7.33
CA SER A 571 15.07 26.86 7.33
C SER A 571 14.80 26.38 5.90
N ARG A 572 15.12 25.12 5.59
CA ARG A 572 14.85 24.51 4.29
C ARG A 572 13.38 24.66 3.89
N ASP A 573 12.45 24.52 4.83
CA ASP A 573 11.01 24.62 4.58
C ASP A 573 10.59 26.05 4.21
N ALA A 574 11.16 27.07 4.87
CA ALA A 574 10.92 28.46 4.53
C ALA A 574 11.47 28.82 3.14
N LEU A 575 12.69 28.32 2.81
CA LEU A 575 13.27 28.50 1.48
C LEU A 575 12.42 27.81 0.39
N HIS A 576 11.99 26.57 0.61
CA HIS A 576 11.13 25.85 -0.35
C HIS A 576 9.80 26.58 -0.57
N THR A 577 9.16 27.07 0.50
CA THR A 577 7.92 27.85 0.40
C THR A 577 8.14 29.13 -0.41
N GLY A 578 9.18 29.91 -0.10
CA GLY A 578 9.49 31.13 -0.82
C GLY A 578 9.82 30.92 -2.30
N ILE A 579 10.51 29.84 -2.64
CA ILE A 579 10.81 29.47 -4.04
C ILE A 579 9.52 29.08 -4.77
N SER A 580 8.66 28.26 -4.16
CA SER A 580 7.39 27.85 -4.77
C SER A 580 6.43 29.03 -4.96
N ASP A 581 6.33 29.95 -3.99
CA ASP A 581 5.56 31.18 -4.12
C ASP A 581 6.02 32.03 -5.31
N SER A 582 7.33 32.11 -5.51
CA SER A 582 7.91 32.78 -6.68
C SER A 582 7.55 32.10 -7.99
N ALA A 583 7.57 30.75 -8.04
CA ALA A 583 7.16 29.99 -9.22
C ALA A 583 5.68 30.18 -9.53
N TYR A 584 4.81 30.14 -8.52
CA TYR A 584 3.37 30.30 -8.69
C TYR A 584 2.99 31.71 -9.14
N SER A 585 3.60 32.74 -8.55
CA SER A 585 3.35 34.15 -8.93
C SER A 585 3.77 34.46 -10.37
N ARG A 586 4.75 33.75 -10.91
CA ARG A 586 5.28 33.90 -12.28
C ARG A 586 4.71 32.89 -13.28
N LEU A 587 3.88 31.94 -12.83
CA LEU A 587 3.38 30.80 -13.62
C LEU A 587 4.51 29.99 -14.28
N GLY A 588 5.61 29.78 -13.53
CA GLY A 588 6.73 28.99 -13.98
C GLY A 588 8.11 29.54 -13.59
N TYR A 589 9.15 28.96 -14.18
CA TYR A 589 10.54 29.39 -13.99
C TYR A 589 10.83 30.63 -14.84
N GLY A 590 10.96 31.80 -14.19
CA GLY A 590 11.12 33.08 -14.83
C GLY A 590 12.57 33.60 -14.92
N PHE A 591 13.56 32.77 -14.70
CA PHE A 591 14.96 33.15 -14.79
C PHE A 591 15.57 32.74 -16.15
N HIS A 592 16.18 33.67 -16.84
CA HIS A 592 16.88 33.44 -18.11
C HIS A 592 18.37 33.62 -17.90
N TYR A 593 19.15 32.61 -18.19
CA TYR A 593 20.60 32.62 -17.97
C TYR A 593 21.32 33.66 -18.84
N TRP A 594 20.70 34.06 -19.96
CA TRP A 594 21.29 34.92 -20.96
C TRP A 594 20.75 36.36 -20.95
N GLU A 595 19.89 36.73 -20.02
CA GLU A 595 19.50 38.09 -19.71
C GLU A 595 20.45 38.68 -18.65
#